data_70831b2c517d4a51fcdfdebece45e4ca
#
_entry.id   70831b2c517d4a51fcdfdebece45e4ca
#
_cell.length_a   1.000
_cell.length_b   1.000
_cell.length_c   1.000
_cell.angle_alpha   90.00
_cell.angle_beta   90.00
_cell.angle_gamma   90.00
#
_symmetry.space_group_name_H-M   'P 1'
#
loop_
_entity.id
_entity.type
_entity.pdbx_description
1 polymer ?
#
loop_
_entity_poly.entity_id
_entity_poly.type
_entity_poly.pdbx_seq_one_letter_code
_entity_poly.pdbx_strand_id
1 'polypeptide(L)'
;MYGQKIINMRFDVVTLFPDLIEDALDHGITGRAIKKNQLTLKTWNPRDFTDSKTGRVDDKPYGGGPGMVMESEPLIKAIKKAKQSSNSSHVVYLSPQGQRFNQKRAEEFLQLRKVILLSGRYEGIDERVIESEVDEICSVGDFVVSGGEIPALLVIDAVCRLEKGVLGDSDSASQDSFSDGLLEFPQYTRPDSNEFGEVPDVLLGGNHSEIAIWRLKESLRRTFKLRPDLLKKKVLTDQEKALISEIKSEENS
;
A
#
# COMPACT_ATOMS: atom_id res chain seq x y z
N MET A 1 -0.34 29.63 -20.46
CA MET A 1 -0.10 28.28 -19.91
C MET A 1 -0.88 28.18 -18.60
N TYR A 2 -2.00 27.50 -18.60
CA TYR A 2 -2.75 27.22 -17.36
C TYR A 2 -1.96 26.17 -16.60
N GLY A 3 -1.35 26.55 -15.48
CA GLY A 3 -0.72 25.61 -14.56
C GLY A 3 -1.78 24.63 -14.08
N GLN A 4 -1.66 23.36 -14.47
CA GLN A 4 -2.44 22.28 -13.84
C GLN A 4 -2.16 22.34 -12.34
N LYS A 5 -3.20 22.65 -11.55
CA LYS A 5 -3.14 22.56 -10.10
C LYS A 5 -2.83 21.11 -9.78
N ILE A 6 -1.63 20.83 -9.31
CA ILE A 6 -1.25 19.48 -8.86
C ILE A 6 -2.21 19.15 -7.72
N ILE A 7 -3.10 18.20 -7.98
CA ILE A 7 -4.00 17.69 -6.94
C ILE A 7 -3.17 16.72 -6.11
N ASN A 8 -2.83 17.10 -4.89
CA ASN A 8 -2.11 16.26 -3.95
C ASN A 8 -2.93 15.00 -3.64
N MET A 9 -2.25 13.89 -3.37
CA MET A 9 -2.92 12.66 -2.92
C MET A 9 -3.68 12.93 -1.63
N ARG A 10 -4.92 12.42 -1.54
CA ARG A 10 -5.76 12.56 -0.36
C ARG A 10 -6.35 11.21 0.04
N PHE A 11 -6.20 10.88 1.31
CA PHE A 11 -6.92 9.81 1.97
C PHE A 11 -7.90 10.36 3.00
N ASP A 12 -9.12 9.88 2.91
CA ASP A 12 -10.13 10.00 3.96
C ASP A 12 -10.32 8.59 4.57
N VAL A 13 -10.19 8.44 5.88
CA VAL A 13 -10.32 7.14 6.56
C VAL A 13 -11.53 7.14 7.45
N VAL A 14 -12.52 6.31 7.14
CA VAL A 14 -13.68 6.07 8.01
C VAL A 14 -13.29 4.98 9.00
N THR A 15 -13.21 5.32 10.28
CA THR A 15 -12.66 4.45 11.35
C THR A 15 -13.23 4.78 12.71
N LEU A 16 -13.35 3.77 13.59
CA LEU A 16 -13.68 3.96 15.00
C LEU A 16 -12.48 4.41 15.86
N PHE A 17 -11.27 4.40 15.30
CA PHE A 17 -10.02 4.71 15.99
C PHE A 17 -9.18 5.74 15.20
N PRO A 18 -9.62 7.02 15.12
CA PRO A 18 -8.89 8.07 14.43
C PRO A 18 -7.44 8.19 14.89
N ASP A 19 -7.22 8.21 16.20
CA ASP A 19 -5.88 8.40 16.78
C ASP A 19 -4.90 7.32 16.34
N LEU A 20 -5.34 6.06 16.19
CA LEU A 20 -4.48 4.98 15.69
C LEU A 20 -3.95 5.27 14.28
N ILE A 21 -4.78 5.87 13.42
CA ILE A 21 -4.39 6.24 12.06
C ILE A 21 -3.48 7.47 12.08
N GLU A 22 -3.87 8.51 12.82
CA GLU A 22 -3.18 9.79 12.85
C GLU A 22 -1.80 9.67 13.49
N ASP A 23 -1.70 9.02 14.65
CA ASP A 23 -0.44 8.80 15.36
C ASP A 23 0.54 7.95 14.52
N ALA A 24 0.07 6.86 13.90
CA ALA A 24 0.94 6.01 13.08
C ALA A 24 1.49 6.77 11.85
N LEU A 25 0.70 7.64 11.24
CA LEU A 25 1.06 8.38 10.03
C LEU A 25 1.78 9.71 10.32
N ASP A 26 1.92 10.16 11.58
CA ASP A 26 2.71 11.36 11.90
C ASP A 26 4.23 11.13 11.83
N HIS A 27 4.67 9.90 11.62
CA HIS A 27 6.07 9.50 11.60
C HIS A 27 6.58 9.14 10.19
N GLY A 28 7.90 9.05 10.05
CA GLY A 28 8.56 8.57 8.84
C GLY A 28 8.34 9.44 7.61
N ILE A 29 8.22 8.79 6.46
CA ILE A 29 8.03 9.46 5.16
C ILE A 29 6.61 10.01 5.02
N THR A 30 5.60 9.30 5.52
CA THR A 30 4.20 9.70 5.49
C THR A 30 3.96 10.96 6.31
N GLY A 31 4.50 11.05 7.54
CA GLY A 31 4.40 12.24 8.38
C GLY A 31 5.09 13.46 7.75
N ARG A 32 6.25 13.26 7.09
CA ARG A 32 6.90 14.33 6.33
C ARG A 32 6.06 14.80 5.14
N ALA A 33 5.44 13.86 4.42
CA ALA A 33 4.58 14.18 3.28
C ALA A 33 3.33 14.97 3.70
N ILE A 34 2.72 14.61 4.83
CA ILE A 34 1.58 15.35 5.41
C ILE A 34 2.01 16.77 5.81
N LYS A 35 3.11 16.92 6.56
CA LYS A 35 3.65 18.22 7.01
C LYS A 35 4.05 19.14 5.84
N LYS A 36 4.45 18.56 4.70
CA LYS A 36 4.75 19.29 3.45
C LYS A 36 3.55 19.49 2.54
N ASN A 37 2.35 19.10 2.97
CA ASN A 37 1.11 19.13 2.16
C ASN A 37 1.20 18.34 0.84
N GLN A 38 2.06 17.32 0.74
CA GLN A 38 2.12 16.41 -0.40
C GLN A 38 1.06 15.31 -0.29
N LEU A 39 0.69 14.97 0.94
CA LEU A 39 -0.39 14.05 1.30
C LEU A 39 -1.40 14.77 2.20
N THR A 40 -2.68 14.62 1.94
CA THR A 40 -3.75 15.05 2.82
C THR A 40 -4.38 13.82 3.47
N LEU A 41 -4.40 13.78 4.79
CA LEU A 41 -5.09 12.76 5.57
C LEU A 41 -6.25 13.39 6.32
N LYS A 42 -7.39 12.72 6.34
CA LYS A 42 -8.53 13.08 7.20
C LYS A 42 -9.22 11.83 7.71
N THR A 43 -9.54 11.80 8.98
CA THR A 43 -10.29 10.72 9.62
C THR A 43 -11.74 11.11 9.84
N TRP A 44 -12.62 10.14 9.86
CA TRP A 44 -14.05 10.28 10.06
C TRP A 44 -14.52 9.18 11.00
N ASN A 45 -14.89 9.55 12.21
CA ASN A 45 -15.38 8.58 13.20
C ASN A 45 -16.89 8.40 13.04
N PRO A 46 -17.38 7.19 12.74
CA PRO A 46 -18.82 6.93 12.68
C PRO A 46 -19.60 7.28 13.95
N ARG A 47 -18.93 7.30 15.12
CA ARG A 47 -19.54 7.71 16.39
C ARG A 47 -20.00 9.16 16.39
N ASP A 48 -19.43 10.02 15.57
CA ASP A 48 -19.83 11.42 15.43
C ASP A 48 -21.11 11.59 14.59
N PHE A 49 -21.59 10.50 13.98
CA PHE A 49 -22.74 10.47 13.06
C PHE A 49 -23.90 9.59 13.53
N THR A 50 -23.80 9.00 14.73
CA THR A 50 -24.88 8.22 15.32
C THR A 50 -25.82 9.11 16.13
N ASP A 51 -27.11 8.78 16.13
CA ASP A 51 -28.11 9.43 16.99
C ASP A 51 -28.12 8.85 18.42
N SER A 52 -27.31 7.80 18.67
CA SER A 52 -27.15 7.20 19.99
C SER A 52 -26.46 8.14 20.96
N LYS A 53 -27.09 8.41 22.09
CA LYS A 53 -26.49 9.23 23.17
C LYS A 53 -25.20 8.67 23.75
N THR A 54 -24.95 7.37 23.57
CA THR A 54 -23.76 6.67 24.06
C THR A 54 -22.69 6.50 22.97
N GLY A 55 -22.92 7.01 21.75
CA GLY A 55 -22.02 6.84 20.62
C GLY A 55 -21.99 5.40 20.07
N ARG A 56 -23.05 4.60 20.30
CA ARG A 56 -23.15 3.24 19.79
C ARG A 56 -23.27 3.26 18.27
N VAL A 57 -22.54 2.35 17.60
CA VAL A 57 -22.46 2.24 16.12
C VAL A 57 -22.51 0.79 15.66
N ASP A 58 -22.89 -0.13 16.54
CA ASP A 58 -22.91 -1.56 16.30
C ASP A 58 -24.13 -2.22 16.95
N ASP A 59 -24.66 -3.27 16.34
CA ASP A 59 -25.75 -4.07 16.90
C ASP A 59 -25.59 -5.55 16.55
N LYS A 60 -26.44 -6.41 17.13
CA LYS A 60 -26.41 -7.85 16.90
C LYS A 60 -26.75 -8.19 15.44
N PRO A 61 -26.06 -9.17 14.82
CA PRO A 61 -26.40 -9.59 13.48
C PRO A 61 -27.80 -10.20 13.41
N TYR A 62 -28.53 -9.90 12.33
CA TYR A 62 -29.75 -10.66 12.00
C TYR A 62 -29.40 -12.12 11.74
N GLY A 63 -30.30 -13.01 12.15
CA GLY A 63 -30.06 -14.46 12.08
C GLY A 63 -29.29 -15.02 13.28
N GLY A 64 -28.84 -14.15 14.20
CA GLY A 64 -28.09 -14.57 15.38
C GLY A 64 -26.61 -14.83 15.05
N GLY A 65 -25.86 -15.31 16.03
CA GLY A 65 -24.41 -15.55 15.93
C GLY A 65 -23.61 -14.76 16.96
N PRO A 66 -22.31 -15.03 17.07
CA PRO A 66 -21.40 -14.27 17.94
C PRO A 66 -21.11 -12.87 17.38
N GLY A 67 -20.67 -11.98 18.23
CA GLY A 67 -20.17 -10.67 17.86
C GLY A 67 -21.25 -9.64 17.55
N MET A 68 -20.82 -8.57 16.91
CA MET A 68 -21.61 -7.39 16.54
C MET A 68 -21.33 -7.03 15.09
N VAL A 69 -22.20 -6.22 14.47
CA VAL A 69 -22.01 -5.68 13.11
C VAL A 69 -22.12 -4.17 13.17
N MET A 70 -21.28 -3.46 12.44
CA MET A 70 -21.36 -1.99 12.37
C MET A 70 -22.65 -1.56 11.66
N GLU A 71 -23.38 -0.65 12.29
CA GLU A 71 -24.66 -0.13 11.81
C GLU A 71 -24.48 0.67 10.50
N SER A 72 -25.45 0.55 9.60
CA SER A 72 -25.39 1.20 8.28
C SER A 72 -25.47 2.73 8.35
N GLU A 73 -26.36 3.26 9.18
CA GLU A 73 -26.67 4.71 9.18
C GLU A 73 -25.47 5.59 9.56
N PRO A 74 -24.73 5.32 10.68
CA PRO A 74 -23.54 6.09 11.02
C PRO A 74 -22.44 6.01 9.95
N LEU A 75 -22.24 4.81 9.37
CA LEU A 75 -21.26 4.60 8.32
C LEU A 75 -21.59 5.38 7.05
N ILE A 76 -22.84 5.30 6.59
CA ILE A 76 -23.29 6.03 5.39
C ILE A 76 -23.17 7.55 5.60
N LYS A 77 -23.55 8.07 6.76
CA LYS A 77 -23.40 9.49 7.09
C LYS A 77 -21.92 9.92 7.06
N ALA A 78 -21.03 9.13 7.66
CA ALA A 78 -19.58 9.39 7.67
C ALA A 78 -18.99 9.36 6.24
N ILE A 79 -19.31 8.35 5.43
CA ILE A 79 -18.86 8.22 4.04
C ILE A 79 -19.35 9.41 3.21
N LYS A 80 -20.64 9.77 3.30
CA LYS A 80 -21.20 10.92 2.58
C LYS A 80 -20.51 12.22 2.97
N LYS A 81 -20.18 12.40 4.24
CA LYS A 81 -19.44 13.58 4.72
C LYS A 81 -18.01 13.61 4.17
N ALA A 82 -17.33 12.46 4.11
CA ALA A 82 -16.02 12.33 3.49
C ALA A 82 -16.10 12.66 1.99
N LYS A 83 -17.06 12.10 1.25
CA LYS A 83 -17.30 12.41 -0.19
C LYS A 83 -17.51 13.90 -0.41
N GLN A 84 -18.33 14.56 0.40
CA GLN A 84 -18.56 16.02 0.31
C GLN A 84 -17.29 16.82 0.56
N SER A 85 -16.50 16.43 1.57
CA SER A 85 -15.25 17.12 1.94
C SER A 85 -14.16 16.99 0.87
N SER A 86 -14.11 15.88 0.16
CA SER A 86 -13.09 15.59 -0.85
C SER A 86 -13.50 15.95 -2.28
N ASN A 87 -14.78 16.19 -2.52
CA ASN A 87 -15.35 16.49 -3.85
C ASN A 87 -15.04 15.37 -4.87
N SER A 88 -15.71 14.25 -4.73
CA SER A 88 -15.54 13.00 -5.49
C SER A 88 -14.36 12.15 -4.99
N SER A 89 -14.65 10.99 -4.48
CA SER A 89 -13.66 10.04 -3.99
C SER A 89 -14.13 8.63 -4.23
N HIS A 90 -13.18 7.75 -4.50
CA HIS A 90 -13.40 6.32 -4.63
C HIS A 90 -13.41 5.67 -3.24
N VAL A 91 -14.45 4.92 -2.93
CA VAL A 91 -14.66 4.28 -1.62
C VAL A 91 -14.18 2.83 -1.67
N VAL A 92 -13.20 2.52 -0.86
CA VAL A 92 -12.58 1.19 -0.76
C VAL A 92 -12.87 0.60 0.62
N TYR A 93 -13.60 -0.50 0.67
CA TYR A 93 -13.78 -1.27 1.89
C TYR A 93 -12.61 -2.25 2.08
N LEU A 94 -11.96 -2.19 3.23
CA LEU A 94 -10.83 -3.05 3.56
C LEU A 94 -11.33 -4.34 4.22
N SER A 95 -11.34 -5.44 3.47
CA SER A 95 -11.87 -6.72 3.89
C SER A 95 -11.13 -7.89 3.22
N PRO A 96 -10.94 -9.03 3.90
CA PRO A 96 -10.38 -10.24 3.29
C PRO A 96 -11.15 -10.75 2.07
N GLN A 97 -12.40 -10.35 1.89
CA GLN A 97 -13.26 -10.73 0.75
C GLN A 97 -12.88 -10.03 -0.56
N GLY A 98 -12.06 -8.98 -0.51
CA GLY A 98 -11.71 -8.16 -1.66
C GLY A 98 -10.58 -8.73 -2.51
N GLN A 99 -10.33 -8.05 -3.63
CA GLN A 99 -9.16 -8.32 -4.46
C GLN A 99 -7.88 -7.99 -3.72
N ARG A 100 -6.83 -8.79 -3.93
CA ARG A 100 -5.55 -8.57 -3.27
C ARG A 100 -4.88 -7.28 -3.69
N PHE A 101 -4.51 -6.49 -2.71
CA PHE A 101 -3.64 -5.33 -2.87
C PHE A 101 -2.23 -5.76 -3.29
N ASN A 102 -1.65 -5.06 -4.24
CA ASN A 102 -0.29 -5.25 -4.72
C ASN A 102 0.26 -3.92 -5.26
N GLN A 103 1.52 -3.90 -5.72
CA GLN A 103 2.18 -2.69 -6.19
C GLN A 103 1.40 -1.98 -7.31
N LYS A 104 0.87 -2.73 -8.27
CA LYS A 104 0.03 -2.19 -9.34
C LYS A 104 -1.23 -1.49 -8.81
N ARG A 105 -1.89 -2.07 -7.79
CA ARG A 105 -3.05 -1.42 -7.15
C ARG A 105 -2.65 -0.15 -6.41
N ALA A 106 -1.46 -0.11 -5.79
CA ALA A 106 -0.95 1.12 -5.17
C ALA A 106 -0.76 2.23 -6.22
N GLU A 107 -0.24 1.90 -7.40
CA GLU A 107 -0.12 2.84 -8.53
C GLU A 107 -1.48 3.31 -9.03
N GLU A 108 -2.47 2.43 -9.15
CA GLU A 108 -3.83 2.76 -9.55
C GLU A 108 -4.49 3.69 -8.50
N PHE A 109 -4.34 3.42 -7.21
CA PHE A 109 -4.83 4.31 -6.16
C PHE A 109 -4.16 5.68 -6.17
N LEU A 110 -2.86 5.75 -6.49
CA LEU A 110 -2.17 7.01 -6.69
C LEU A 110 -2.82 7.84 -7.83
N GLN A 111 -3.23 7.19 -8.92
CA GLN A 111 -3.89 7.88 -10.06
C GLN A 111 -5.28 8.42 -9.68
N LEU A 112 -6.01 7.77 -8.79
CA LEU A 112 -7.32 8.24 -8.31
C LEU A 112 -7.22 9.56 -7.54
N ARG A 113 -6.07 9.86 -6.94
CA ARG A 113 -5.78 11.08 -6.18
C ARG A 113 -6.60 11.29 -4.92
N LYS A 114 -7.77 10.69 -4.81
CA LYS A 114 -8.68 10.81 -3.66
C LYS A 114 -9.32 9.47 -3.38
N VAL A 115 -9.02 8.90 -2.24
CA VAL A 115 -9.53 7.58 -1.83
C VAL A 115 -10.12 7.68 -0.42
N ILE A 116 -11.31 7.13 -0.24
CA ILE A 116 -11.91 6.92 1.06
C ILE A 116 -11.66 5.45 1.43
N LEU A 117 -10.94 5.20 2.51
CA LEU A 117 -10.73 3.86 3.06
C LEU A 117 -11.74 3.61 4.17
N LEU A 118 -12.56 2.58 4.03
CA LEU A 118 -13.53 2.16 5.03
C LEU A 118 -12.95 1.02 5.86
N SER A 119 -12.70 1.29 7.14
CA SER A 119 -12.15 0.34 8.11
C SER A 119 -13.28 -0.30 8.90
N GLY A 120 -13.61 -1.55 8.58
CA GLY A 120 -14.59 -2.34 9.34
C GLY A 120 -14.02 -2.83 10.67
N ARG A 121 -14.92 -3.05 11.63
CA ARG A 121 -14.65 -3.65 12.94
C ARG A 121 -15.69 -4.72 13.26
N TYR A 122 -15.49 -5.39 14.38
CA TYR A 122 -16.35 -6.48 14.83
C TYR A 122 -16.44 -7.63 13.81
N GLU A 123 -17.64 -8.19 13.54
CA GLU A 123 -17.85 -9.22 12.50
C GLU A 123 -17.90 -8.63 11.08
N GLY A 124 -17.87 -7.30 10.96
CA GLY A 124 -17.92 -6.56 9.71
C GLY A 124 -18.88 -5.38 9.74
N ILE A 125 -19.25 -4.92 8.57
CA ILE A 125 -20.18 -3.81 8.37
C ILE A 125 -21.48 -4.32 7.75
N ASP A 126 -22.57 -3.60 7.96
CA ASP A 126 -23.86 -3.91 7.35
C ASP A 126 -23.73 -3.95 5.82
N GLU A 127 -24.20 -5.02 5.19
CA GLU A 127 -24.08 -5.27 3.75
C GLU A 127 -24.66 -4.14 2.90
N ARG A 128 -25.71 -3.48 3.38
CA ARG A 128 -26.34 -2.35 2.69
C ARG A 128 -25.39 -1.15 2.51
N VAL A 129 -24.36 -1.01 3.35
CA VAL A 129 -23.29 -0.01 3.16
C VAL A 129 -22.41 -0.41 1.98
N ILE A 130 -22.07 -1.70 1.88
CA ILE A 130 -21.24 -2.22 0.78
C ILE A 130 -21.97 -2.00 -0.55
N GLU A 131 -23.24 -2.40 -0.63
CA GLU A 131 -24.05 -2.29 -1.84
C GLU A 131 -24.31 -0.85 -2.29
N SER A 132 -24.41 0.11 -1.34
CA SER A 132 -24.80 1.49 -1.65
C SER A 132 -23.67 2.49 -1.76
N GLU A 133 -22.57 2.31 -1.04
CA GLU A 133 -21.55 3.35 -0.90
C GLU A 133 -20.13 2.91 -1.30
N VAL A 134 -19.86 1.59 -1.42
CA VAL A 134 -18.53 1.05 -1.70
C VAL A 134 -18.34 0.83 -3.20
N ASP A 135 -17.24 1.37 -3.75
CA ASP A 135 -16.89 1.17 -5.16
C ASP A 135 -16.07 -0.10 -5.36
N GLU A 136 -15.26 -0.51 -4.36
CA GLU A 136 -14.51 -1.77 -4.39
C GLU A 136 -14.20 -2.31 -3.00
N ILE A 137 -13.94 -3.62 -2.93
CA ILE A 137 -13.44 -4.29 -1.73
C ILE A 137 -11.98 -4.68 -1.98
N CYS A 138 -11.10 -4.36 -1.03
CA CYS A 138 -9.65 -4.57 -1.14
C CYS A 138 -9.13 -5.40 0.04
N SER A 139 -8.37 -6.45 -0.24
CA SER A 139 -7.73 -7.32 0.75
C SER A 139 -6.22 -7.09 0.77
N VAL A 140 -5.61 -6.98 1.94
CA VAL A 140 -4.15 -6.91 2.10
C VAL A 140 -3.49 -8.30 2.18
N GLY A 141 -4.29 -9.37 2.18
CA GLY A 141 -3.78 -10.75 2.21
C GLY A 141 -4.80 -11.74 2.76
N ASP A 142 -4.50 -13.03 2.66
CA ASP A 142 -5.35 -14.13 3.11
C ASP A 142 -5.11 -14.42 4.60
N PHE A 143 -5.41 -13.45 5.43
CA PHE A 143 -5.36 -13.54 6.89
C PHE A 143 -6.37 -12.55 7.49
N VAL A 144 -6.75 -12.80 8.75
CA VAL A 144 -7.71 -11.96 9.46
C VAL A 144 -6.99 -11.12 10.50
N VAL A 145 -7.35 -9.83 10.55
CA VAL A 145 -6.91 -8.88 11.57
C VAL A 145 -8.12 -8.30 12.30
N SER A 146 -7.91 -7.68 13.45
CA SER A 146 -8.98 -7.20 14.33
C SER A 146 -9.80 -6.03 13.77
N GLY A 147 -9.38 -5.44 12.65
CA GLY A 147 -10.09 -4.32 12.00
C GLY A 147 -9.33 -3.76 10.81
N GLY A 148 -9.98 -2.88 10.07
CA GLY A 148 -9.47 -2.31 8.82
C GLY A 148 -8.39 -1.24 8.97
N GLU A 149 -8.05 -0.80 10.19
CA GLU A 149 -7.10 0.30 10.41
C GLU A 149 -5.68 -0.08 10.01
N ILE A 150 -5.21 -1.28 10.38
CA ILE A 150 -3.87 -1.76 9.98
C ILE A 150 -3.78 -1.92 8.46
N PRO A 151 -4.74 -2.56 7.78
CA PRO A 151 -4.83 -2.52 6.32
C PRO A 151 -4.81 -1.11 5.72
N ALA A 152 -5.53 -0.14 6.32
CA ALA A 152 -5.54 1.25 5.85
C ALA A 152 -4.15 1.88 5.92
N LEU A 153 -3.43 1.70 7.04
CA LEU A 153 -2.06 2.19 7.19
C LEU A 153 -1.13 1.61 6.12
N LEU A 154 -1.22 0.30 5.87
CA LEU A 154 -0.44 -0.39 4.83
C LEU A 154 -0.71 0.19 3.45
N VAL A 155 -1.98 0.37 3.08
CA VAL A 155 -2.36 0.94 1.78
C VAL A 155 -1.87 2.38 1.65
N ILE A 156 -2.06 3.22 2.68
CA ILE A 156 -1.63 4.63 2.67
C ILE A 156 -0.11 4.72 2.52
N ASP A 157 0.66 3.94 3.27
CA ASP A 157 2.12 3.96 3.18
C ASP A 157 2.60 3.53 1.79
N ALA A 158 2.08 2.42 1.27
CA ALA A 158 2.44 1.90 -0.05
C ALA A 158 2.15 2.90 -1.18
N VAL A 159 1.02 3.61 -1.13
CA VAL A 159 0.65 4.63 -2.12
C VAL A 159 1.45 5.92 -1.92
N CYS A 160 1.64 6.35 -0.67
CA CYS A 160 2.38 7.58 -0.34
C CYS A 160 3.81 7.55 -0.86
N ARG A 161 4.50 6.41 -0.77
CA ARG A 161 5.87 6.22 -1.29
C ARG A 161 5.99 6.48 -2.79
N LEU A 162 4.91 6.28 -3.55
CA LEU A 162 4.88 6.49 -5.00
C LEU A 162 4.65 7.96 -5.40
N GLU A 163 4.24 8.81 -4.46
CA GLU A 163 4.01 10.23 -4.73
C GLU A 163 5.35 10.94 -4.92
N LYS A 164 5.44 11.73 -6.00
CA LYS A 164 6.67 12.42 -6.38
C LYS A 164 7.18 13.34 -5.27
N GLY A 165 8.43 13.19 -4.89
CA GLY A 165 9.11 14.02 -3.89
C GLY A 165 8.82 13.62 -2.43
N VAL A 166 8.11 12.52 -2.19
CA VAL A 166 7.92 11.95 -0.85
C VAL A 166 9.16 11.18 -0.42
N LEU A 167 9.71 10.34 -1.30
CA LEU A 167 11.03 9.74 -1.10
C LEU A 167 12.13 10.75 -1.40
N GLY A 168 13.28 10.61 -0.71
CA GLY A 168 14.41 11.52 -0.86
C GLY A 168 15.06 11.47 -2.25
N ASP A 169 15.06 10.29 -2.86
CA ASP A 169 15.53 10.05 -4.23
C ASP A 169 14.34 9.60 -5.07
N SER A 170 14.14 10.25 -6.22
CA SER A 170 13.05 9.94 -7.15
C SER A 170 13.14 8.52 -7.75
N ASP A 171 14.35 7.97 -7.81
CA ASP A 171 14.61 6.67 -8.41
C ASP A 171 14.42 5.52 -7.41
N SER A 172 14.33 5.82 -6.11
CA SER A 172 14.15 4.79 -5.08
C SER A 172 12.91 3.95 -5.32
N ALA A 173 11.76 4.58 -5.62
CA ALA A 173 10.52 3.84 -5.87
C ALA A 173 10.57 2.97 -7.14
N SER A 174 11.36 3.37 -8.15
CA SER A 174 11.50 2.62 -9.40
C SER A 174 12.41 1.39 -9.28
N GLN A 175 13.27 1.36 -8.27
CA GLN A 175 14.19 0.25 -7.99
C GLN A 175 13.67 -0.70 -6.90
N ASP A 176 12.55 -0.38 -6.26
CA ASP A 176 11.91 -1.25 -5.26
C ASP A 176 11.40 -2.56 -5.91
N SER A 177 11.30 -3.61 -5.08
CA SER A 177 10.68 -4.87 -5.49
C SER A 177 9.29 -4.64 -6.10
N PHE A 178 9.00 -5.39 -7.16
CA PHE A 178 7.74 -5.37 -7.95
C PHE A 178 7.57 -4.20 -8.93
N SER A 179 8.39 -3.15 -8.90
CA SER A 179 8.26 -2.00 -9.80
C SER A 179 8.38 -2.40 -11.27
N ASP A 180 9.31 -3.31 -11.57
CA ASP A 180 9.54 -3.89 -12.90
C ASP A 180 9.15 -5.38 -12.98
N GLY A 181 8.50 -5.91 -11.94
CA GLY A 181 8.09 -7.31 -11.82
C GLY A 181 9.16 -8.23 -11.25
N LEU A 182 10.26 -7.71 -10.74
CA LEU A 182 11.32 -8.46 -10.06
C LEU A 182 11.37 -8.12 -8.56
N LEU A 183 12.12 -8.92 -7.80
CA LEU A 183 12.58 -8.52 -6.46
C LEU A 183 13.83 -7.64 -6.61
N GLU A 184 14.04 -6.72 -5.67
CA GLU A 184 15.24 -5.88 -5.68
C GLU A 184 16.53 -6.70 -5.43
N PHE A 185 17.65 -6.16 -5.88
CA PHE A 185 18.99 -6.71 -5.67
C PHE A 185 19.45 -6.56 -4.22
N PRO A 186 20.51 -7.30 -3.77
CA PRO A 186 21.07 -7.16 -2.43
C PRO A 186 21.71 -5.78 -2.23
N GLN A 187 21.41 -5.16 -1.09
CA GLN A 187 21.99 -3.89 -0.70
C GLN A 187 23.15 -4.09 0.25
N TYR A 188 24.23 -3.34 0.06
CA TYR A 188 25.40 -3.34 0.92
C TYR A 188 25.70 -1.92 1.42
N THR A 189 26.25 -1.83 2.63
CA THR A 189 26.69 -0.56 3.22
C THR A 189 28.08 -0.71 3.84
N ARG A 190 28.64 0.39 4.32
CA ARG A 190 29.96 0.42 4.97
C ARG A 190 29.97 -0.33 6.30
N PRO A 191 31.09 -0.95 6.67
CA PRO A 191 32.37 -1.00 5.93
C PRO A 191 32.31 -1.97 4.72
N ASP A 192 33.29 -1.88 3.81
CA ASP A 192 33.42 -2.73 2.63
C ASP A 192 33.80 -4.18 2.92
N SER A 193 34.37 -4.43 4.10
CA SER A 193 34.64 -5.76 4.64
C SER A 193 34.44 -5.81 6.16
N ASN A 194 33.89 -6.92 6.66
CA ASN A 194 33.74 -7.21 8.09
C ASN A 194 33.74 -8.72 8.35
N GLU A 195 33.54 -9.15 9.60
CA GLU A 195 33.53 -10.58 10.01
C GLU A 195 32.41 -11.41 9.34
N PHE A 196 31.42 -10.78 8.70
CA PHE A 196 30.30 -11.44 8.00
C PHE A 196 30.51 -11.56 6.50
N GLY A 197 31.56 -10.91 5.94
CA GLY A 197 31.88 -10.99 4.52
C GLY A 197 32.33 -9.65 3.92
N GLU A 198 32.39 -9.65 2.59
CA GLU A 198 32.89 -8.54 1.78
C GLU A 198 31.80 -8.02 0.85
N VAL A 199 31.86 -6.71 0.55
CA VAL A 199 31.06 -6.11 -0.52
C VAL A 199 31.59 -6.56 -1.86
N PRO A 200 30.74 -6.99 -2.82
CA PRO A 200 31.20 -7.37 -4.15
C PRO A 200 32.03 -6.27 -4.83
N ASP A 201 33.19 -6.63 -5.39
CA ASP A 201 34.15 -5.70 -6.01
C ASP A 201 33.52 -4.79 -7.07
N VAL A 202 32.56 -5.31 -7.83
CA VAL A 202 31.83 -4.55 -8.85
C VAL A 202 31.14 -3.31 -8.27
N LEU A 203 30.72 -3.36 -7.01
CA LEU A 203 30.05 -2.23 -6.33
C LEU A 203 31.07 -1.18 -5.82
N LEU A 204 32.33 -1.55 -5.68
CA LEU A 204 33.42 -0.68 -5.25
C LEU A 204 34.10 0.02 -6.43
N GLY A 205 34.02 -0.56 -7.64
CA GLY A 205 34.74 -0.13 -8.83
C GLY A 205 34.25 1.15 -9.50
N GLY A 206 33.07 1.67 -9.14
CA GLY A 206 32.51 2.91 -9.70
C GLY A 206 32.03 2.85 -11.14
N ASN A 207 32.13 1.69 -11.83
CA ASN A 207 31.62 1.50 -13.18
C ASN A 207 30.10 1.30 -13.18
N HIS A 208 29.35 2.37 -13.42
CA HIS A 208 27.89 2.36 -13.36
C HIS A 208 27.24 1.33 -14.30
N SER A 209 27.84 1.05 -15.45
CA SER A 209 27.32 0.05 -16.40
C SER A 209 27.44 -1.37 -15.86
N GLU A 210 28.59 -1.71 -15.28
CA GLU A 210 28.80 -3.03 -14.67
C GLU A 210 27.93 -3.20 -13.41
N ILE A 211 27.81 -2.15 -12.60
CA ILE A 211 26.93 -2.12 -11.42
C ILE A 211 25.48 -2.36 -11.84
N ALA A 212 25.00 -1.73 -12.93
CA ALA A 212 23.63 -1.92 -13.39
C ALA A 212 23.38 -3.36 -13.87
N ILE A 213 24.30 -3.96 -14.59
CA ILE A 213 24.22 -5.37 -15.04
C ILE A 213 24.23 -6.31 -13.82
N TRP A 214 25.12 -6.07 -12.86
CA TRP A 214 25.21 -6.86 -11.65
C TRP A 214 23.90 -6.78 -10.84
N ARG A 215 23.35 -5.58 -10.66
CA ARG A 215 22.06 -5.38 -9.96
C ARG A 215 20.93 -6.13 -10.64
N LEU A 216 20.83 -6.05 -11.96
CA LEU A 216 19.83 -6.78 -12.73
C LEU A 216 20.00 -8.30 -12.56
N LYS A 217 21.23 -8.81 -12.65
CA LYS A 217 21.52 -10.23 -12.48
C LYS A 217 21.12 -10.72 -11.08
N GLU A 218 21.42 -9.95 -10.04
CA GLU A 218 21.08 -10.32 -8.68
C GLU A 218 19.56 -10.21 -8.39
N SER A 219 18.86 -9.23 -8.96
CA SER A 219 17.39 -9.16 -8.93
C SER A 219 16.76 -10.40 -9.58
N LEU A 220 17.25 -10.79 -10.75
CA LEU A 220 16.81 -12.00 -11.44
C LEU A 220 17.10 -13.26 -10.63
N ARG A 221 18.29 -13.38 -10.03
CA ARG A 221 18.69 -14.49 -9.18
C ARG A 221 17.79 -14.63 -7.96
N ARG A 222 17.56 -13.54 -7.24
CA ARG A 222 16.64 -13.52 -6.09
C ARG A 222 15.22 -13.88 -6.50
N THR A 223 14.74 -13.32 -7.60
CA THR A 223 13.39 -13.60 -8.09
C THR A 223 13.25 -15.05 -8.51
N PHE A 224 14.25 -15.60 -9.19
CA PHE A 224 14.27 -17.01 -9.59
C PHE A 224 14.21 -17.95 -8.38
N LYS A 225 14.96 -17.65 -7.31
CA LYS A 225 14.99 -18.47 -6.09
C LYS A 225 13.76 -18.33 -5.21
N LEU A 226 13.32 -17.09 -4.96
CA LEU A 226 12.35 -16.80 -3.92
C LEU A 226 10.92 -16.58 -4.46
N ARG A 227 10.80 -16.08 -5.68
CA ARG A 227 9.52 -15.73 -6.29
C ARG A 227 9.46 -16.10 -7.77
N PRO A 228 9.63 -17.39 -8.11
CA PRO A 228 9.61 -17.85 -9.51
C PRO A 228 8.25 -17.58 -10.21
N ASP A 229 7.19 -17.38 -9.44
CA ASP A 229 5.88 -16.98 -9.95
C ASP A 229 5.89 -15.60 -10.64
N LEU A 230 6.75 -14.69 -10.21
CA LEU A 230 6.93 -13.37 -10.84
C LEU A 230 7.57 -13.50 -12.23
N LEU A 231 8.61 -14.32 -12.35
CA LEU A 231 9.26 -14.55 -13.65
C LEU A 231 8.32 -15.20 -14.67
N LYS A 232 7.39 -16.05 -14.23
CA LYS A 232 6.38 -16.64 -15.13
C LYS A 232 5.40 -15.62 -15.70
N LYS A 233 5.22 -14.47 -15.02
CA LYS A 233 4.30 -13.41 -15.42
C LYS A 233 4.97 -12.28 -16.19
N LYS A 234 6.31 -12.15 -16.05
CA LYS A 234 7.09 -11.08 -16.68
C LYS A 234 7.45 -11.44 -18.12
N VAL A 235 7.28 -10.49 -19.03
CA VAL A 235 7.84 -10.59 -20.38
C VAL A 235 9.32 -10.23 -20.30
N LEU A 236 10.17 -11.23 -20.43
CA LEU A 236 11.63 -11.07 -20.30
C LEU A 236 12.25 -10.49 -21.57
N THR A 237 13.13 -9.52 -21.42
CA THR A 237 14.02 -9.03 -22.49
C THR A 237 15.06 -10.09 -22.86
N ASP A 238 15.76 -9.94 -24.00
CA ASP A 238 16.79 -10.88 -24.41
C ASP A 238 18.00 -10.86 -23.47
N GLN A 239 18.33 -9.70 -22.88
CA GLN A 239 19.35 -9.58 -21.85
C GLN A 239 18.96 -10.35 -20.58
N GLU A 240 17.72 -10.21 -20.11
CA GLU A 240 17.23 -10.95 -18.94
C GLU A 240 17.22 -12.47 -19.17
N LYS A 241 16.86 -12.93 -20.37
CA LYS A 241 16.91 -14.35 -20.75
C LYS A 241 18.34 -14.90 -20.70
N ALA A 242 19.31 -14.13 -21.21
CA ALA A 242 20.72 -14.52 -21.16
C ALA A 242 21.22 -14.63 -19.72
N LEU A 243 20.95 -13.62 -18.88
CA LEU A 243 21.31 -13.63 -17.47
C LEU A 243 20.66 -14.78 -16.69
N ILE A 244 19.39 -15.11 -16.95
CA ILE A 244 18.72 -16.26 -16.33
C ILE A 244 19.39 -17.58 -16.73
N SER A 245 19.85 -17.70 -17.99
CA SER A 245 20.56 -18.89 -18.46
C SER A 245 21.90 -19.07 -17.74
N GLU A 246 22.65 -17.98 -17.52
CA GLU A 246 23.87 -17.98 -16.72
C GLU A 246 23.57 -18.37 -15.25
N ILE A 247 22.57 -17.76 -14.64
CA ILE A 247 22.16 -18.09 -13.24
C ILE A 247 21.85 -19.58 -13.10
N LYS A 248 21.11 -20.17 -14.06
CA LYS A 248 20.80 -21.61 -14.03
C LYS A 248 22.04 -22.50 -14.16
N SER A 249 23.03 -22.08 -14.95
CA SER A 249 24.28 -22.81 -15.09
C SER A 249 25.10 -22.77 -13.79
N GLU A 250 25.17 -21.60 -13.15
CA GLU A 250 25.88 -21.42 -11.87
C GLU A 250 25.22 -22.21 -10.70
N GLU A 251 23.90 -22.33 -10.68
CA GLU A 251 23.19 -23.07 -9.63
C GLU A 251 23.27 -24.61 -9.80
N ASN A 252 23.61 -25.08 -10.99
CA ASN A 252 23.77 -26.52 -11.30
C ASN A 252 25.23 -27.00 -11.17
N SER A 253 26.17 -26.10 -10.90
CA SER A 253 27.60 -26.35 -10.73
C SER A 253 28.00 -26.44 -9.27
#